data_73dba198e6cb41e8106bca00464a8056
#
_entry.id   73dba198e6cb41e8106bca00464a8056
#
_cell.length_a   1.000
_cell.length_b   1.000
_cell.length_c   1.000
_cell.angle_alpha   90.00
_cell.angle_beta   90.00
_cell.angle_gamma   90.00
#
_symmetry.space_group_name_H-M   'P 1'
#
loop_
_entity.id
_entity.type
_entity.pdbx_description
1 polymer ?
#
loop_
_entity_poly.entity_id
_entity_poly.type
_entity_poly.pdbx_seq_one_letter_code
_entity_poly.pdbx_strand_id
1 'polypeptide(L)'
;MLKKAFFMFIVYLLIAFPFANDIFAKASSLSLEMNALPRTDDMEIELKLTNNSSQRQELRFSSSQKYEIAIKSLSGEEVYRYSFNKLFTQAIQRLAINPRESLVWKERWDYKNNGQRVEPGDYIVEAELLPMALTDPAELMIAKATIAISEENRVFKNIQVKGEKGKYTITGIADTKNNLLYTIEDGHNELISKQWVTKKRNGTFTIHVEIPEQDLPKNGTLILYLIEEAANYDKPYPIELEKF
;
A
#
# COMPACT_ATOMS: atom_id res chain seq x y z
N MET A 1 -94.55 -4.71 -9.43
CA MET A 1 -93.55 -4.13 -8.54
C MET A 1 -92.35 -5.11 -8.45
N LEU A 2 -91.25 -4.85 -9.17
CA LEU A 2 -90.10 -5.73 -9.27
C LEU A 2 -89.02 -5.24 -8.28
N LYS A 3 -88.74 -6.04 -7.27
CA LYS A 3 -87.64 -5.74 -6.34
C LYS A 3 -86.33 -6.21 -6.98
N LYS A 4 -85.45 -5.28 -7.31
CA LYS A 4 -84.05 -5.56 -7.74
C LYS A 4 -83.19 -5.90 -6.52
N ALA A 5 -82.71 -7.13 -6.45
CA ALA A 5 -81.70 -7.50 -5.48
C ALA A 5 -80.28 -7.07 -6.00
N PHE A 6 -79.62 -6.28 -5.24
CA PHE A 6 -78.20 -5.83 -5.52
C PHE A 6 -77.26 -6.85 -4.90
N PHE A 7 -76.54 -7.62 -5.72
CA PHE A 7 -75.57 -8.59 -5.29
C PHE A 7 -74.22 -7.86 -5.25
N MET A 8 -73.71 -7.63 -4.05
CA MET A 8 -72.37 -6.97 -3.83
C MET A 8 -71.29 -8.08 -3.85
N PHE A 9 -70.48 -8.07 -4.91
CA PHE A 9 -69.33 -8.95 -5.05
C PHE A 9 -68.18 -8.34 -4.31
N ILE A 10 -67.74 -8.93 -3.16
CA ILE A 10 -66.54 -8.57 -2.46
C ILE A 10 -65.38 -9.34 -3.10
N VAL A 11 -64.54 -8.64 -3.86
CA VAL A 11 -63.28 -9.20 -4.39
C VAL A 11 -62.22 -9.08 -3.30
N TYR A 12 -61.85 -10.20 -2.72
CA TYR A 12 -60.65 -10.27 -1.86
C TYR A 12 -59.38 -10.21 -2.72
N LEU A 13 -58.71 -9.05 -2.71
CA LEU A 13 -57.41 -8.91 -3.33
C LEU A 13 -56.34 -9.51 -2.36
N LEU A 14 -55.94 -10.75 -2.63
CA LEU A 14 -54.80 -11.36 -1.97
C LEU A 14 -53.51 -10.65 -2.44
N ILE A 15 -53.02 -9.69 -1.66
CA ILE A 15 -51.69 -9.10 -1.85
C ILE A 15 -50.66 -10.14 -1.37
N ALA A 16 -50.09 -10.89 -2.31
CA ALA A 16 -48.91 -11.70 -2.04
C ALA A 16 -47.72 -10.75 -1.81
N PHE A 17 -47.34 -10.56 -0.58
CA PHE A 17 -46.03 -9.96 -0.26
C PHE A 17 -44.94 -10.94 -0.71
N PRO A 18 -44.04 -10.55 -1.63
CA PRO A 18 -42.87 -11.35 -1.86
C PRO A 18 -42.04 -11.30 -0.57
N PHE A 19 -41.89 -12.44 0.09
CA PHE A 19 -40.85 -12.60 1.09
C PHE A 19 -39.51 -12.35 0.38
N ALA A 20 -38.95 -11.17 0.56
CA ALA A 20 -37.55 -10.92 0.22
C ALA A 20 -36.73 -11.87 1.12
N ASN A 21 -36.26 -12.96 0.54
CA ASN A 21 -35.20 -13.72 1.16
C ASN A 21 -34.00 -12.79 1.17
N ASP A 22 -33.79 -12.10 2.28
CA ASP A 22 -32.52 -11.46 2.56
C ASP A 22 -31.47 -12.57 2.61
N ILE A 23 -30.80 -12.78 1.49
CA ILE A 23 -29.58 -13.56 1.44
C ILE A 23 -28.54 -12.73 2.20
N PHE A 24 -28.49 -12.90 3.51
CA PHE A 24 -27.37 -12.42 4.29
C PHE A 24 -26.12 -13.14 3.77
N ALA A 25 -25.33 -12.47 2.96
CA ALA A 25 -24.01 -12.96 2.62
C ALA A 25 -23.27 -13.19 3.95
N LYS A 26 -22.98 -14.46 4.25
CA LYS A 26 -22.21 -14.83 5.44
C LYS A 26 -20.88 -14.08 5.35
N ALA A 27 -20.68 -13.09 6.21
CA ALA A 27 -19.40 -12.38 6.26
C ALA A 27 -18.31 -13.42 6.51
N SER A 28 -17.26 -13.39 5.70
CA SER A 28 -16.10 -14.25 5.89
C SER A 28 -15.54 -14.10 7.31
N SER A 29 -15.22 -15.23 7.92
CA SER A 29 -14.62 -15.23 9.27
C SER A 29 -13.24 -14.61 9.30
N LEU A 30 -12.52 -14.65 8.17
CA LEU A 30 -11.22 -14.05 7.97
C LEU A 30 -11.28 -13.07 6.79
N SER A 31 -10.51 -11.99 6.85
CA SER A 31 -10.30 -11.09 5.72
C SER A 31 -8.82 -10.82 5.50
N LEU A 32 -8.40 -10.79 4.24
CA LEU A 32 -7.07 -10.37 3.82
C LEU A 32 -7.17 -8.99 3.16
N GLU A 33 -6.50 -8.03 3.73
CA GLU A 33 -6.34 -6.69 3.19
C GLU A 33 -4.90 -6.50 2.71
N MET A 34 -4.70 -5.74 1.65
CA MET A 34 -3.38 -5.37 1.14
C MET A 34 -3.31 -3.87 0.95
N ASN A 35 -2.23 -3.28 1.45
CA ASN A 35 -1.84 -1.91 1.13
C ASN A 35 -0.51 -1.96 0.38
N ALA A 36 -0.51 -1.50 -0.87
CA ALA A 36 0.69 -1.40 -1.70
C ALA A 36 1.02 0.09 -1.85
N LEU A 37 2.11 0.52 -1.23
CA LEU A 37 2.54 1.91 -1.17
C LEU A 37 3.79 2.11 -2.05
N PRO A 38 3.64 2.65 -3.27
CA PRO A 38 4.78 3.01 -4.09
C PRO A 38 5.60 4.13 -3.45
N ARG A 39 6.91 3.95 -3.41
CA ARG A 39 7.90 4.96 -3.02
C ARG A 39 8.81 5.21 -4.22
N THR A 40 9.80 6.05 -4.07
CA THR A 40 10.72 6.39 -5.16
C THR A 40 11.54 5.19 -5.65
N ASP A 41 12.14 4.44 -4.73
CA ASP A 41 13.12 3.38 -5.04
C ASP A 41 12.57 1.97 -4.79
N ASP A 42 11.48 1.86 -4.04
CA ASP A 42 10.83 0.60 -3.72
C ASP A 42 9.31 0.76 -3.56
N MET A 43 8.63 -0.35 -3.46
CA MET A 43 7.24 -0.43 -3.03
C MET A 43 7.16 -1.22 -1.73
N GLU A 44 6.56 -0.65 -0.70
CA GLU A 44 6.19 -1.40 0.50
C GLU A 44 4.82 -2.04 0.29
N ILE A 45 4.74 -3.36 0.54
CA ILE A 45 3.51 -4.13 0.45
C ILE A 45 3.20 -4.65 1.85
N GLU A 46 2.12 -4.17 2.43
CA GLU A 46 1.62 -4.62 3.72
C GLU A 46 0.41 -5.53 3.52
N LEU A 47 0.47 -6.75 4.05
CA LEU A 47 -0.63 -7.69 4.09
C LEU A 47 -1.16 -7.77 5.52
N LYS A 48 -2.47 -7.59 5.69
CA LYS A 48 -3.15 -7.66 6.99
C LYS A 48 -4.24 -8.72 6.94
N LEU A 49 -4.05 -9.78 7.71
CA LEU A 49 -5.03 -10.85 7.92
C LEU A 49 -5.77 -10.59 9.22
N THR A 50 -7.09 -10.45 9.16
CA THR A 50 -7.93 -10.15 10.32
C THR A 50 -8.93 -11.28 10.58
N ASN A 51 -9.03 -11.72 11.84
CA ASN A 51 -10.12 -12.58 12.28
C ASN A 51 -11.34 -11.74 12.67
N ASN A 52 -12.35 -11.71 11.81
CA ASN A 52 -13.58 -10.94 12.00
C ASN A 52 -14.61 -11.67 12.91
N SER A 53 -14.35 -12.93 13.25
CA SER A 53 -15.26 -13.74 14.06
C SER A 53 -15.06 -13.52 15.56
N SER A 54 -15.97 -14.07 16.36
CA SER A 54 -15.90 -14.13 17.81
C SER A 54 -15.16 -15.38 18.33
N GLN A 55 -14.66 -16.23 17.42
CA GLN A 55 -13.97 -17.48 17.76
C GLN A 55 -12.53 -17.43 17.27
N ARG A 56 -11.63 -18.12 17.98
CA ARG A 56 -10.26 -18.32 17.53
C ARG A 56 -10.26 -19.12 16.23
N GLN A 57 -9.50 -18.65 15.24
CA GLN A 57 -9.28 -19.32 13.97
C GLN A 57 -7.88 -19.96 13.94
N GLU A 58 -7.76 -21.11 13.31
CA GLU A 58 -6.49 -21.78 13.08
C GLU A 58 -6.34 -22.08 11.58
N LEU A 59 -5.28 -21.57 10.99
CA LEU A 59 -4.88 -21.88 9.63
C LEU A 59 -3.68 -22.84 9.67
N ARG A 60 -3.63 -23.75 8.69
CA ARG A 60 -2.53 -24.68 8.48
C ARG A 60 -1.93 -24.46 7.11
N PHE A 61 -0.61 -24.46 7.04
CA PHE A 61 0.17 -24.28 5.82
C PHE A 61 1.07 -25.48 5.61
N SER A 62 1.29 -25.87 4.35
CA SER A 62 2.15 -27.01 4.00
C SER A 62 3.65 -26.72 4.19
N SER A 63 4.00 -25.43 4.28
CA SER A 63 5.38 -24.96 4.41
C SER A 63 5.47 -23.70 5.25
N SER A 64 6.66 -23.12 5.41
CA SER A 64 6.84 -21.81 6.02
C SER A 64 6.35 -20.65 5.15
N GLN A 65 6.06 -20.87 3.87
CA GLN A 65 5.40 -19.89 3.01
C GLN A 65 3.92 -19.79 3.40
N LYS A 66 3.48 -18.61 3.81
CA LYS A 66 2.10 -18.36 4.22
C LYS A 66 1.28 -17.65 3.15
N TYR A 67 1.96 -16.89 2.30
CA TYR A 67 1.34 -16.11 1.23
C TYR A 67 2.24 -16.10 -0.01
N GLU A 68 1.64 -15.73 -1.14
CA GLU A 68 2.33 -15.37 -2.37
C GLU A 68 1.98 -13.93 -2.70
N ILE A 69 2.94 -13.21 -3.31
CA ILE A 69 2.70 -11.90 -3.91
C ILE A 69 3.23 -11.95 -5.33
N ALA A 70 2.39 -11.62 -6.28
CA ALA A 70 2.76 -11.47 -7.68
C ALA A 70 2.45 -10.04 -8.14
N ILE A 71 3.35 -9.47 -8.96
CA ILE A 71 3.15 -8.18 -9.60
C ILE A 71 3.22 -8.38 -11.09
N LYS A 72 2.20 -7.87 -11.78
CA LYS A 72 2.05 -8.03 -13.23
C LYS A 72 1.81 -6.67 -13.90
N SER A 73 2.35 -6.48 -15.08
CA SER A 73 1.94 -5.39 -15.95
C SER A 73 0.47 -5.55 -16.36
N LEU A 74 -0.14 -4.50 -16.90
CA LEU A 74 -1.51 -4.58 -17.44
C LEU A 74 -1.60 -5.57 -18.63
N SER A 75 -0.49 -5.85 -19.32
CA SER A 75 -0.45 -6.89 -20.37
C SER A 75 -0.40 -8.32 -19.83
N GLY A 76 -0.30 -8.49 -18.51
CA GLY A 76 -0.24 -9.78 -17.84
C GLY A 76 1.18 -10.34 -17.66
N GLU A 77 2.22 -9.62 -18.05
CA GLU A 77 3.61 -10.03 -17.80
C GLU A 77 3.91 -9.94 -16.30
N GLU A 78 4.39 -11.05 -15.72
CA GLU A 78 4.81 -11.09 -14.33
C GLU A 78 6.21 -10.52 -14.18
N VAL A 79 6.34 -9.45 -13.38
CA VAL A 79 7.61 -8.74 -13.13
C VAL A 79 8.18 -9.00 -11.74
N TYR A 80 7.38 -9.53 -10.84
CA TYR A 80 7.81 -9.91 -9.50
C TYR A 80 6.97 -11.06 -8.95
N ARG A 81 7.65 -11.96 -8.24
CA ARG A 81 7.04 -13.03 -7.45
C ARG A 81 7.78 -13.18 -6.13
N TYR A 82 7.06 -13.10 -5.03
CA TYR A 82 7.62 -13.18 -3.67
C TYR A 82 8.41 -14.47 -3.42
N SER A 83 7.89 -15.60 -3.89
CA SER A 83 8.57 -16.90 -3.71
C SER A 83 9.79 -17.10 -4.60
N PHE A 84 9.98 -16.27 -5.62
CA PHE A 84 11.12 -16.41 -6.54
C PHE A 84 12.45 -16.25 -5.80
N ASN A 85 13.35 -17.22 -5.95
CA ASN A 85 14.65 -17.29 -5.25
C ASN A 85 14.58 -17.35 -3.71
N LYS A 86 13.41 -17.71 -3.12
CA LYS A 86 13.28 -17.97 -1.67
C LYS A 86 13.17 -19.47 -1.40
N LEU A 87 13.74 -19.90 -0.29
CA LEU A 87 13.61 -21.27 0.20
C LEU A 87 12.65 -21.30 1.39
N PHE A 88 11.73 -22.27 1.37
CA PHE A 88 10.74 -22.44 2.43
C PHE A 88 10.88 -23.82 3.06
N THR A 89 10.85 -23.87 4.38
CA THR A 89 10.87 -25.14 5.12
C THR A 89 9.59 -25.91 4.82
N GLN A 90 9.76 -27.17 4.36
CA GLN A 90 8.68 -28.09 4.03
C GLN A 90 8.16 -28.81 5.30
N ALA A 91 7.58 -28.05 6.22
CA ALA A 91 7.00 -28.56 7.44
C ALA A 91 5.67 -27.85 7.69
N ILE A 92 4.68 -28.60 8.14
CA ILE A 92 3.36 -28.05 8.45
C ILE A 92 3.50 -26.94 9.49
N GLN A 93 3.02 -25.75 9.14
CA GLN A 93 2.95 -24.59 10.02
C GLN A 93 1.50 -24.39 10.50
N ARG A 94 1.33 -23.97 11.74
CA ARG A 94 0.03 -23.58 12.28
C ARG A 94 0.06 -22.11 12.65
N LEU A 95 -0.99 -21.39 12.30
CA LEU A 95 -1.17 -19.99 12.59
C LEU A 95 -2.52 -19.82 13.30
N ALA A 96 -2.46 -19.43 14.54
CA ALA A 96 -3.66 -19.18 15.34
C ALA A 96 -3.91 -17.67 15.42
N ILE A 97 -5.15 -17.25 15.23
CA ILE A 97 -5.58 -15.85 15.26
C ILE A 97 -6.76 -15.76 16.23
N ASN A 98 -6.59 -14.99 17.29
CA ASN A 98 -7.64 -14.80 18.27
C ASN A 98 -8.80 -13.97 17.71
N PRO A 99 -9.98 -13.97 18.38
CA PRO A 99 -11.07 -13.09 17.97
C PRO A 99 -10.64 -11.64 17.84
N ARG A 100 -10.95 -11.02 16.71
CA ARG A 100 -10.63 -9.61 16.40
C ARG A 100 -9.14 -9.28 16.30
N GLU A 101 -8.26 -10.27 16.35
CA GLU A 101 -6.83 -10.10 16.15
C GLU A 101 -6.51 -9.91 14.65
N SER A 102 -5.47 -9.13 14.38
CA SER A 102 -4.89 -8.97 13.04
C SER A 102 -3.41 -9.32 13.08
N LEU A 103 -2.96 -10.00 12.02
CA LEU A 103 -1.56 -10.28 11.75
C LEU A 103 -1.11 -9.49 10.54
N VAL A 104 0.08 -8.92 10.61
CA VAL A 104 0.61 -8.05 9.55
C VAL A 104 1.93 -8.61 9.06
N TRP A 105 2.10 -8.67 7.74
CA TRP A 105 3.36 -8.97 7.06
C TRP A 105 3.73 -7.79 6.16
N LYS A 106 5.02 -7.49 6.06
CA LYS A 106 5.55 -6.42 5.23
C LYS A 106 6.61 -6.98 4.31
N GLU A 107 6.48 -6.65 3.03
CA GLU A 107 7.42 -7.00 1.98
C GLU A 107 7.84 -5.74 1.22
N ARG A 108 8.98 -5.82 0.54
CA ARG A 108 9.48 -4.73 -0.30
C ARG A 108 9.89 -5.26 -1.66
N TRP A 109 9.55 -4.50 -2.68
CA TRP A 109 9.99 -4.72 -4.05
C TRP A 109 10.72 -3.49 -4.59
N ASP A 110 11.94 -3.66 -5.08
CA ASP A 110 12.84 -2.60 -5.57
C ASP A 110 12.55 -2.17 -7.03
N TYR A 111 11.35 -2.46 -7.53
CA TYR A 111 10.93 -2.20 -8.91
C TYR A 111 11.77 -2.91 -9.97
N LYS A 112 12.46 -3.99 -9.64
CA LYS A 112 13.28 -4.72 -10.60
C LYS A 112 12.68 -6.05 -10.99
N ASN A 113 12.83 -6.35 -12.28
CA ASN A 113 12.66 -7.66 -12.88
C ASN A 113 14.03 -8.09 -13.44
N ASN A 114 14.59 -9.20 -12.97
CA ASN A 114 15.92 -9.71 -13.38
C ASN A 114 17.03 -8.64 -13.30
N GLY A 115 17.02 -7.83 -12.27
CA GLY A 115 18.03 -6.81 -12.01
C GLY A 115 17.85 -5.50 -12.80
N GLN A 116 16.89 -5.42 -13.71
CA GLN A 116 16.53 -4.21 -14.46
C GLN A 116 15.25 -3.60 -13.90
N ARG A 117 15.22 -2.27 -13.75
CA ARG A 117 14.03 -1.56 -13.32
C ARG A 117 12.93 -1.76 -14.37
N VAL A 118 11.71 -2.02 -13.91
CA VAL A 118 10.55 -2.13 -14.78
C VAL A 118 10.17 -0.77 -15.37
N GLU A 119 9.51 -0.79 -16.53
CA GLU A 119 9.05 0.43 -17.20
C GLU A 119 8.00 1.17 -16.35
N PRO A 120 7.93 2.51 -16.43
CA PRO A 120 6.86 3.27 -15.81
C PRO A 120 5.49 2.83 -16.36
N GLY A 121 4.48 2.84 -15.51
CA GLY A 121 3.12 2.45 -15.92
C GLY A 121 2.32 1.86 -14.77
N ASP A 122 1.15 1.36 -15.10
CA ASP A 122 0.26 0.71 -14.13
C ASP A 122 0.56 -0.78 -14.02
N TYR A 123 0.57 -1.27 -12.78
CA TYR A 123 0.82 -2.66 -12.44
C TYR A 123 -0.26 -3.18 -11.49
N ILE A 124 -0.58 -4.46 -11.61
CA ILE A 124 -1.49 -5.16 -10.72
C ILE A 124 -0.65 -5.91 -9.69
N VAL A 125 -0.83 -5.57 -8.42
CA VAL A 125 -0.31 -6.33 -7.27
C VAL A 125 -1.40 -7.28 -6.82
N GLU A 126 -1.09 -8.55 -6.74
CA GLU A 126 -1.98 -9.61 -6.27
C GLU A 126 -1.29 -10.34 -5.11
N ALA A 127 -1.97 -10.46 -3.98
CA ALA A 127 -1.53 -11.22 -2.84
C ALA A 127 -2.54 -12.31 -2.52
N GLU A 128 -2.06 -13.51 -2.29
CA GLU A 128 -2.86 -14.69 -1.97
C GLU A 128 -2.32 -15.35 -0.70
N LEU A 129 -3.20 -15.69 0.24
CA LEU A 129 -2.87 -16.53 1.37
C LEU A 129 -2.95 -18.01 0.95
N LEU A 130 -2.01 -18.87 1.40
CA LEU A 130 -1.82 -20.24 0.96
C LEU A 130 -2.12 -21.30 2.03
N PRO A 131 -3.29 -21.32 2.69
CA PRO A 131 -3.61 -22.37 3.66
C PRO A 131 -3.82 -23.73 2.96
N MET A 132 -3.54 -24.82 3.66
CA MET A 132 -3.69 -26.20 3.14
C MET A 132 -5.16 -26.56 2.79
N ALA A 133 -6.11 -26.04 3.56
CA ALA A 133 -7.53 -26.19 3.32
C ALA A 133 -8.24 -25.01 3.95
N LEU A 134 -9.20 -24.47 3.24
CA LEU A 134 -10.22 -23.55 3.76
C LEU A 134 -11.45 -24.37 4.08
N THR A 135 -12.10 -24.10 5.19
CA THR A 135 -13.37 -24.73 5.58
C THR A 135 -14.50 -24.34 4.63
N ASP A 136 -14.33 -23.21 3.93
CA ASP A 136 -15.26 -22.73 2.92
C ASP A 136 -14.44 -22.39 1.64
N PRO A 137 -14.66 -23.08 0.49
CA PRO A 137 -13.99 -22.76 -0.77
C PRO A 137 -14.28 -21.35 -1.30
N ALA A 138 -15.34 -20.70 -0.81
CA ALA A 138 -15.66 -19.31 -1.14
C ALA A 138 -14.76 -18.29 -0.44
N GLU A 139 -13.95 -18.69 0.52
CA GLU A 139 -12.98 -17.84 1.22
C GLU A 139 -11.63 -17.80 0.50
N LEU A 140 -11.60 -17.60 -0.81
CA LEU A 140 -10.35 -17.24 -1.50
C LEU A 140 -9.82 -15.94 -0.90
N MET A 141 -8.74 -16.05 -0.10
CA MET A 141 -8.10 -14.90 0.52
C MET A 141 -7.10 -14.29 -0.46
N ILE A 142 -7.65 -13.56 -1.43
CA ILE A 142 -6.90 -12.82 -2.44
C ILE A 142 -7.18 -11.34 -2.26
N ALA A 143 -6.13 -10.54 -2.19
CA ALA A 143 -6.21 -9.09 -2.24
C ALA A 143 -5.52 -8.58 -3.50
N LYS A 144 -6.13 -7.60 -4.19
CA LYS A 144 -5.59 -7.01 -5.42
C LYS A 144 -5.62 -5.49 -5.33
N ALA A 145 -4.59 -4.86 -5.89
CA ALA A 145 -4.52 -3.42 -6.06
C ALA A 145 -3.87 -3.09 -7.40
N THR A 146 -4.28 -1.99 -8.00
CA THR A 146 -3.57 -1.39 -9.13
C THR A 146 -2.74 -0.24 -8.60
N ILE A 147 -1.47 -0.21 -8.96
CA ILE A 147 -0.52 0.83 -8.58
C ILE A 147 0.12 1.43 -9.81
N ALA A 148 0.45 2.72 -9.73
CA ALA A 148 1.23 3.40 -10.77
C ALA A 148 2.69 3.46 -10.35
N ILE A 149 3.58 2.97 -11.20
CA ILE A 149 5.03 3.14 -11.07
C ILE A 149 5.42 4.32 -11.94
N SER A 150 5.94 5.38 -11.31
CA SER A 150 6.43 6.54 -12.03
C SER A 150 7.82 6.29 -12.63
N GLU A 151 8.20 7.10 -13.60
CA GLU A 151 9.60 7.16 -14.04
C GLU A 151 10.52 7.37 -12.83
N GLU A 152 11.67 6.67 -12.84
CA GLU A 152 12.73 6.99 -11.90
C GLU A 152 13.06 8.47 -12.03
N ASN A 153 13.08 9.18 -10.90
CA ASN A 153 13.53 10.56 -10.92
C ASN A 153 15.05 10.59 -11.18
N ARG A 154 15.42 10.61 -12.49
CA ARG A 154 16.83 10.59 -12.92
C ARG A 154 17.57 11.88 -12.59
N VAL A 155 16.84 12.92 -12.19
CA VAL A 155 17.45 14.19 -11.79
C VAL A 155 18.26 14.03 -10.53
N PHE A 156 17.73 13.31 -9.52
CA PHE A 156 18.42 13.12 -8.25
C PHE A 156 18.99 11.70 -8.13
N LYS A 157 20.31 11.61 -7.86
CA LYS A 157 21.05 10.34 -7.78
C LYS A 157 21.90 10.29 -6.52
N ASN A 158 22.16 9.07 -6.02
CA ASN A 158 23.08 8.80 -4.90
C ASN A 158 22.76 9.64 -3.65
N ILE A 159 21.47 9.78 -3.34
CA ILE A 159 21.03 10.50 -2.15
C ILE A 159 21.43 9.72 -0.90
N GLN A 160 22.11 10.40 0.01
CA GLN A 160 22.46 9.86 1.33
C GLN A 160 22.03 10.85 2.41
N VAL A 161 21.44 10.33 3.46
CA VAL A 161 21.08 11.08 4.67
C VAL A 161 21.94 10.59 5.82
N LYS A 162 22.53 11.52 6.57
CA LYS A 162 23.29 11.26 7.81
C LYS A 162 22.83 12.22 8.88
N GLY A 163 22.79 11.74 10.11
CA GLY A 163 22.37 12.53 11.26
C GLY A 163 21.04 12.05 11.83
N GLU A 164 20.67 12.65 12.96
CA GLU A 164 19.47 12.34 13.75
C GLU A 164 19.08 13.54 14.62
N LYS A 165 17.88 13.49 15.22
CA LYS A 165 17.43 14.46 16.23
C LYS A 165 17.53 15.92 15.78
N GLY A 166 17.05 16.17 14.57
CA GLY A 166 16.97 17.52 14.00
C GLY A 166 18.24 18.02 13.34
N LYS A 167 19.35 17.25 13.34
CA LYS A 167 20.60 17.61 12.68
C LYS A 167 20.92 16.63 11.58
N TYR A 168 20.71 17.03 10.33
CA TYR A 168 20.88 16.15 9.18
C TYR A 168 21.84 16.75 8.17
N THR A 169 22.57 15.88 7.49
CA THR A 169 23.35 16.21 6.30
C THR A 169 22.88 15.33 5.16
N ILE A 170 22.34 15.95 4.12
CA ILE A 170 21.86 15.30 2.92
C ILE A 170 22.84 15.59 1.80
N THR A 171 23.36 14.53 1.17
CA THR A 171 24.25 14.64 0.02
C THR A 171 23.67 13.92 -1.18
N GLY A 172 24.03 14.37 -2.39
CA GLY A 172 23.54 13.74 -3.60
C GLY A 172 24.11 14.38 -4.86
N ILE A 173 23.63 13.91 -5.99
CA ILE A 173 23.92 14.46 -7.32
C ILE A 173 22.59 14.86 -7.96
N ALA A 174 22.51 16.08 -8.47
CA ALA A 174 21.40 16.56 -9.28
C ALA A 174 21.87 16.75 -10.73
N ASP A 175 21.33 15.91 -11.61
CA ASP A 175 21.64 15.92 -13.05
C ASP A 175 20.68 16.86 -13.79
N THR A 176 20.77 18.13 -13.48
CA THR A 176 19.95 19.19 -14.08
C THR A 176 20.69 20.50 -14.15
N LYS A 177 20.29 21.36 -15.10
CA LYS A 177 20.75 22.76 -15.19
C LYS A 177 19.87 23.70 -14.36
N ASN A 178 18.69 23.28 -13.98
CA ASN A 178 17.74 24.10 -13.23
C ASN A 178 18.18 24.34 -11.79
N ASN A 179 17.60 25.34 -11.19
CA ASN A 179 17.81 25.62 -9.76
C ASN A 179 17.15 24.53 -8.92
N LEU A 180 17.66 24.35 -7.73
CA LEU A 180 17.13 23.39 -6.75
C LEU A 180 16.66 24.11 -5.51
N LEU A 181 15.55 23.63 -5.00
CA LEU A 181 14.97 24.06 -3.74
C LEU A 181 14.72 22.84 -2.86
N TYR A 182 14.54 23.05 -1.56
CA TYR A 182 13.98 22.04 -0.68
C TYR A 182 13.00 22.66 0.31
N THR A 183 12.08 21.82 0.81
CA THR A 183 11.22 22.07 1.98
C THR A 183 11.32 20.89 2.93
N ILE A 184 10.92 21.07 4.20
CA ILE A 184 10.83 19.97 5.16
C ILE A 184 9.49 20.04 5.86
N GLU A 185 8.82 18.90 5.96
CA GLU A 185 7.53 18.75 6.62
C GLU A 185 7.43 17.42 7.40
N ASP A 186 6.47 17.36 8.33
CA ASP A 186 6.16 16.17 9.12
C ASP A 186 4.88 15.45 8.64
N GLY A 187 4.39 15.83 7.45
CA GLY A 187 3.14 15.34 6.85
C GLY A 187 1.91 16.17 7.27
N HIS A 188 2.04 17.11 8.22
CA HIS A 188 0.97 18.01 8.68
C HIS A 188 1.42 19.46 8.64
N ASN A 189 2.66 19.73 8.98
CA ASN A 189 3.22 21.07 9.10
C ASN A 189 4.50 21.20 8.28
N GLU A 190 4.64 22.33 7.58
CA GLU A 190 5.91 22.73 6.96
C GLU A 190 6.81 23.30 8.07
N LEU A 191 7.91 22.59 8.36
CA LEU A 191 8.90 23.00 9.39
C LEU A 191 9.96 23.90 8.81
N ILE A 192 10.35 23.68 7.57
CA ILE A 192 11.27 24.52 6.81
C ILE A 192 10.63 24.84 5.46
N SER A 193 10.39 26.12 5.24
CA SER A 193 9.88 26.64 3.98
C SER A 193 10.97 26.58 2.89
N LYS A 194 10.59 26.83 1.63
CA LYS A 194 11.47 26.75 0.46
C LYS A 194 12.84 27.41 0.68
N GLN A 195 13.90 26.59 0.59
CA GLN A 195 15.30 27.01 0.68
C GLN A 195 16.05 26.63 -0.60
N TRP A 196 16.97 27.47 -1.04
CA TRP A 196 17.80 27.19 -2.20
C TRP A 196 18.87 26.16 -1.89
N VAL A 197 19.14 25.25 -2.85
CA VAL A 197 20.24 24.29 -2.76
C VAL A 197 21.35 24.71 -3.72
N THR A 198 22.54 24.93 -3.17
CA THR A 198 23.74 25.19 -3.98
C THR A 198 24.32 23.88 -4.48
N LYS A 199 24.46 23.72 -5.79
CA LYS A 199 25.12 22.56 -6.41
C LYS A 199 26.45 22.97 -7.07
N LYS A 200 27.39 22.04 -7.06
CA LYS A 200 28.67 22.18 -7.76
C LYS A 200 28.49 21.96 -9.28
N ARG A 201 29.50 22.30 -10.08
CA ARG A 201 29.45 22.10 -11.54
C ARG A 201 29.21 20.66 -11.99
N ASN A 202 29.65 19.69 -11.18
CA ASN A 202 29.42 18.25 -11.44
C ASN A 202 28.06 17.75 -10.93
N GLY A 203 27.17 18.66 -10.51
CA GLY A 203 25.85 18.33 -10.00
C GLY A 203 25.80 17.91 -8.52
N THR A 204 26.94 17.73 -7.85
CA THR A 204 26.93 17.34 -6.42
C THR A 204 26.41 18.48 -5.55
N PHE A 205 25.62 18.12 -4.52
CA PHE A 205 25.11 19.06 -3.54
C PHE A 205 25.24 18.51 -2.12
N THR A 206 25.19 19.42 -1.16
CA THR A 206 25.10 19.09 0.26
C THR A 206 24.12 20.06 0.91
N ILE A 207 23.19 19.54 1.66
CA ILE A 207 22.21 20.29 2.46
C ILE A 207 22.51 19.99 3.93
N HIS A 208 22.67 21.03 4.73
CA HIS A 208 22.74 20.92 6.19
C HIS A 208 21.40 21.43 6.74
N VAL A 209 20.79 20.61 7.56
CA VAL A 209 19.49 20.90 8.19
C VAL A 209 19.69 20.92 9.70
N GLU A 210 19.19 21.98 10.34
CA GLU A 210 19.08 22.07 11.79
C GLU A 210 17.64 22.45 12.16
N ILE A 211 16.96 21.56 12.87
CA ILE A 211 15.63 21.77 13.43
C ILE A 211 15.78 21.63 14.95
N PRO A 212 15.37 22.63 15.74
CA PRO A 212 15.38 22.53 17.20
C PRO A 212 14.62 21.30 17.67
N GLU A 213 15.12 20.60 18.67
CA GLU A 213 14.52 19.34 19.16
C GLU A 213 13.05 19.54 19.61
N GLN A 214 12.71 20.69 20.12
CA GLN A 214 11.35 21.06 20.54
C GLN A 214 10.37 21.19 19.38
N ASP A 215 10.87 21.42 18.16
CA ASP A 215 10.06 21.59 16.93
C ASP A 215 9.98 20.30 16.13
N LEU A 216 10.65 19.23 16.59
CA LEU A 216 10.55 17.91 15.96
C LEU A 216 9.20 17.25 16.24
N PRO A 217 8.68 16.47 15.29
CA PRO A 217 7.44 15.74 15.50
C PRO A 217 7.60 14.70 16.61
N LYS A 218 6.54 14.51 17.41
CA LYS A 218 6.51 13.48 18.46
C LYS A 218 6.20 12.08 17.91
N ASN A 219 5.65 12.03 16.72
CA ASN A 219 5.33 10.82 15.96
C ASN A 219 5.26 11.15 14.48
N GLY A 220 5.35 10.14 13.62
CA GLY A 220 5.30 10.31 12.17
C GLY A 220 6.67 10.28 11.50
N THR A 221 6.78 10.90 10.35
CA THR A 221 7.99 10.88 9.53
C THR A 221 8.36 12.29 9.12
N LEU A 222 9.60 12.67 9.37
CA LEU A 222 10.17 13.91 8.88
C LEU A 222 10.68 13.72 7.45
N ILE A 223 10.19 14.51 6.51
CA ILE A 223 10.46 14.37 5.08
C ILE A 223 11.03 15.67 4.53
N LEU A 224 12.16 15.57 3.84
CA LEU A 224 12.69 16.63 3.00
C LEU A 224 12.22 16.39 1.56
N TYR A 225 11.66 17.42 0.93
CA TYR A 225 11.30 17.42 -0.48
C TYR A 225 12.32 18.23 -1.27
N LEU A 226 13.07 17.57 -2.18
CA LEU A 226 13.87 18.26 -3.18
C LEU A 226 12.97 18.64 -4.35
N ILE A 227 13.13 19.87 -4.83
CA ILE A 227 12.32 20.45 -5.91
C ILE A 227 13.26 20.98 -6.97
N GLU A 228 13.07 20.55 -8.21
CA GLU A 228 13.69 21.16 -9.38
C GLU A 228 12.79 22.29 -9.88
N GLU A 229 13.32 23.52 -9.96
CA GLU A 229 12.59 24.67 -10.47
C GLU A 229 12.51 24.58 -11.99
N ALA A 230 11.48 23.92 -12.51
CA ALA A 230 11.20 23.85 -13.95
C ALA A 230 9.93 24.62 -14.29
N ALA A 231 9.90 25.27 -15.46
CA ALA A 231 8.83 26.20 -15.88
C ALA A 231 7.42 25.59 -15.92
N ASN A 232 7.27 24.25 -15.87
CA ASN A 232 5.98 23.56 -15.98
C ASN A 232 5.84 22.30 -15.10
N TYR A 233 6.76 22.02 -14.19
CA TYR A 233 6.71 20.74 -13.46
C TYR A 233 7.46 20.79 -12.12
N ASP A 234 6.79 21.21 -11.08
CA ASP A 234 7.31 21.11 -9.69
C ASP A 234 6.92 19.75 -9.12
N LYS A 235 7.62 18.68 -9.50
CA LYS A 235 7.44 17.37 -8.84
C LYS A 235 8.45 17.24 -7.70
N PRO A 236 8.02 17.32 -6.44
CA PRO A 236 8.92 17.18 -5.31
C PRO A 236 9.44 15.73 -5.21
N TYR A 237 10.73 15.59 -4.92
CA TYR A 237 11.39 14.32 -4.63
C TYR A 237 11.49 14.11 -3.12
N PRO A 238 10.74 13.18 -2.54
CA PRO A 238 10.71 12.97 -1.10
C PRO A 238 11.95 12.20 -0.60
N ILE A 239 12.53 12.67 0.49
CA ILE A 239 13.65 12.05 1.20
C ILE A 239 13.25 11.91 2.67
N GLU A 240 13.12 10.69 3.16
CA GLU A 240 12.89 10.43 4.58
C GLU A 240 14.13 10.80 5.38
N LEU A 241 14.00 11.69 6.36
CA LEU A 241 15.07 12.09 7.27
C LEU A 241 15.06 11.23 8.53
N GLU A 242 13.92 11.12 9.19
CA GLU A 242 13.76 10.36 10.45
C GLU A 242 12.30 9.96 10.69
N LYS A 243 12.11 8.83 11.38
CA LYS A 243 10.81 8.40 11.94
C LYS A 243 10.81 8.53 13.45
N PHE A 244 9.71 9.04 14.01
CA PHE A 244 9.48 9.30 15.43
C PHE A 244 8.40 8.39 15.99
#